data_af524a4d94c78c170103cab0d460ae82
#
_entry.id   af524a4d94c78c170103cab0d460ae82
#
_cell.length_a   1.000
_cell.length_b   1.000
_cell.length_c   1.000
_cell.angle_alpha   90.00
_cell.angle_beta   90.00
_cell.angle_gamma   90.00
#
_symmetry.space_group_name_H-M   'P 1'
#
loop_
_entity.id
_entity.type
_entity.pdbx_description
1 polymer ?
#
loop_
_entity_poly.entity_id
_entity_poly.type
_entity_poly.pdbx_seq_one_letter_code
_entity_poly.pdbx_strand_id
1 'polypeptide(L)'
;VGDNFHVRSWLYQVLPSYPIKGSVLLMNGHSINPADKKAYDNPVSWTGTNSYGAKFFFTTMGHPEDFDQEPFQHLVINAMHWVAGKKIPKNWAGKININVPYRGIVSSTIK
;
A
#
# COMPACT_ATOMS: atom_id res chain seq x y z
N VAL A 1 -0.52 -7.42 10.07
CA VAL A 1 -1.35 -6.24 9.81
C VAL A 1 -2.80 -6.73 9.86
N GLY A 2 -3.46 -6.62 11.00
CA GLY A 2 -4.83 -7.13 11.17
C GLY A 2 -5.90 -6.06 11.28
N ASP A 3 -5.50 -4.83 11.52
CA ASP A 3 -6.44 -3.77 11.85
C ASP A 3 -6.57 -2.76 10.72
N ASN A 4 -7.72 -2.11 10.69
CA ASN A 4 -7.96 -1.00 9.78
C ASN A 4 -7.13 0.22 10.21
N PHE A 5 -6.62 0.95 9.24
CA PHE A 5 -5.90 2.18 9.51
C PHE A 5 -6.19 3.22 8.42
N HIS A 6 -5.87 4.45 8.71
CA HIS A 6 -6.11 5.58 7.80
C HIS A 6 -4.83 5.97 7.10
N VAL A 7 -4.93 6.26 5.80
CA VAL A 7 -3.79 6.71 4.99
C VAL A 7 -4.12 8.00 4.24
N ARG A 8 -3.09 8.71 3.83
CA ARG A 8 -3.18 9.95 3.05
C ARG A 8 -3.11 9.71 1.54
N SER A 9 -2.70 8.54 1.11
CA SER A 9 -2.64 8.19 -0.31
C SER A 9 -4.01 8.30 -0.97
N TRP A 10 -4.02 8.68 -2.23
CA TRP A 10 -5.22 8.66 -3.04
C TRP A 10 -5.67 7.23 -3.28
N LEU A 11 -6.99 7.05 -3.35
CA LEU A 11 -7.56 5.77 -3.76
C LEU A 11 -7.60 5.71 -5.28
N TYR A 12 -6.65 4.97 -5.86
CA TYR A 12 -6.60 4.78 -7.30
C TYR A 12 -7.66 3.77 -7.75
N GLN A 13 -8.21 3.99 -8.94
CA GLN A 13 -9.16 3.07 -9.54
C GLN A 13 -8.41 1.88 -10.13
N VAL A 14 -8.48 0.75 -9.42
CA VAL A 14 -7.85 -0.52 -9.81
C VAL A 14 -8.87 -1.44 -10.50
N LEU A 15 -10.09 -1.44 -10.02
CA LEU A 15 -11.17 -2.22 -10.61
C LEU A 15 -11.58 -1.63 -11.98
N PRO A 16 -11.93 -2.45 -12.96
CA PRO A 16 -12.08 -3.91 -12.90
C PRO A 16 -10.83 -4.70 -13.28
N SER A 17 -9.67 -4.08 -13.39
CA SER A 17 -8.43 -4.75 -13.81
C SER A 17 -7.92 -5.78 -12.80
N TYR A 18 -8.26 -5.63 -11.54
CA TYR A 18 -7.99 -6.61 -10.50
C TYR A 18 -9.18 -7.57 -10.38
N PRO A 19 -9.04 -8.89 -10.09
CA PRO A 19 -7.79 -9.53 -9.69
C PRO A 19 -6.90 -9.98 -10.87
N ILE A 20 -5.60 -9.99 -10.60
CA ILE A 20 -4.60 -10.58 -11.50
C ILE A 20 -4.44 -12.06 -11.12
N LYS A 21 -4.35 -12.93 -12.11
CA LYS A 21 -4.15 -14.37 -11.88
C LYS A 21 -2.91 -14.60 -10.99
N GLY A 22 -3.08 -15.42 -9.96
CA GLY A 22 -2.00 -15.73 -9.01
C GLY A 22 -1.78 -14.68 -7.94
N SER A 23 -2.66 -13.70 -7.82
CA SER A 23 -2.58 -12.67 -6.79
C SER A 23 -3.45 -13.00 -5.58
N VAL A 24 -3.04 -12.48 -4.42
CA VAL A 24 -3.79 -12.57 -3.16
C VAL A 24 -4.00 -11.15 -2.64
N LEU A 25 -5.25 -10.77 -2.49
CA LEU A 25 -5.60 -9.47 -1.93
C LEU A 25 -5.23 -9.41 -0.45
N LEU A 26 -4.49 -8.38 -0.06
CA LEU A 26 -4.14 -8.13 1.34
C LEU A 26 -5.03 -7.07 1.96
N MET A 27 -5.24 -5.98 1.27
CA MET A 27 -6.01 -4.85 1.80
C MET A 27 -6.86 -4.20 0.73
N ASN A 28 -8.06 -3.82 1.14
CA ASN A 28 -8.98 -3.03 0.33
C ASN A 28 -9.08 -1.63 0.89
N GLY A 29 -9.06 -0.64 0.03
CA GLY A 29 -9.20 0.75 0.40
C GLY A 29 -10.63 1.22 0.25
N HIS A 30 -11.08 2.06 1.18
CA HIS A 30 -12.38 2.69 1.17
C HIS A 30 -12.22 4.20 1.27
N SER A 31 -12.87 4.93 0.38
CA SER A 31 -12.83 6.39 0.36
C SER A 31 -14.21 6.96 0.07
N ILE A 32 -14.49 8.10 0.66
CA ILE A 32 -15.71 8.87 0.37
C ILE A 32 -15.28 10.16 -0.32
N ASN A 33 -15.78 10.38 -1.52
CA ASN A 33 -15.51 11.61 -2.26
C ASN A 33 -16.24 12.77 -1.58
N PRO A 34 -15.53 13.81 -1.11
CA PRO A 34 -16.17 14.92 -0.40
C PRO A 34 -17.08 15.76 -1.30
N ALA A 35 -16.89 15.74 -2.61
CA ALA A 35 -17.68 16.54 -3.54
C ALA A 35 -19.07 15.93 -3.77
N ASP A 36 -19.15 14.62 -4.03
CA ASP A 36 -20.42 13.96 -4.37
C ASP A 36 -20.93 13.01 -3.27
N LYS A 37 -20.18 12.86 -2.18
CA LYS A 37 -20.48 11.97 -1.04
C LYS A 37 -20.56 10.49 -1.41
N LYS A 38 -20.09 10.10 -2.58
CA LYS A 38 -20.06 8.70 -3.00
C LYS A 38 -18.88 7.96 -2.37
N ALA A 39 -19.16 6.71 -2.01
CA ALA A 39 -18.14 5.80 -1.51
C ALA A 39 -17.54 5.00 -2.65
N TYR A 40 -16.24 4.79 -2.57
CA TYR A 40 -15.47 4.01 -3.54
C TYR A 40 -14.61 3.00 -2.81
N ASP A 41 -14.57 1.78 -3.34
CA ASP A 41 -13.72 0.70 -2.83
C ASP A 41 -12.81 0.22 -3.96
N ASN A 42 -11.52 0.10 -3.66
CA ASN A 42 -10.54 -0.44 -4.58
C ASN A 42 -9.47 -1.21 -3.82
N PRO A 43 -8.94 -2.31 -4.40
CA PRO A 43 -7.76 -2.96 -3.86
C PRO A 43 -6.59 -1.98 -3.74
N VAL A 44 -5.89 -1.98 -2.60
CA VAL A 44 -4.76 -1.09 -2.37
C VAL A 44 -3.47 -1.82 -2.10
N SER A 45 -3.53 -3.13 -1.87
CA SER A 45 -2.34 -3.94 -1.57
C SER A 45 -2.60 -5.40 -1.87
N TRP A 46 -1.70 -6.04 -2.61
CA TRP A 46 -1.77 -7.47 -2.94
C TRP A 46 -0.39 -8.06 -3.15
N THR A 47 -0.34 -9.38 -3.06
CA THR A 47 0.86 -10.16 -3.37
C THR A 47 0.56 -11.09 -4.55
N GLY A 48 1.60 -11.60 -5.15
CA GLY A 48 1.45 -12.61 -6.18
C GLY A 48 2.77 -13.26 -6.55
N THR A 49 2.66 -14.19 -7.48
CA THR A 49 3.81 -14.85 -8.09
C THR A 49 3.65 -14.73 -9.60
N ASN A 50 4.70 -14.25 -10.28
CA ASN A 50 4.67 -14.11 -11.73
C ASN A 50 4.86 -15.47 -12.43
N SER A 51 4.78 -15.46 -13.77
CA SER A 51 4.92 -16.68 -14.58
C SER A 51 6.30 -17.35 -14.46
N TYR A 52 7.29 -16.64 -13.95
CA TYR A 52 8.64 -17.16 -13.72
C TYR A 52 8.86 -17.65 -12.28
N GLY A 53 7.83 -17.64 -11.44
CA GLY A 53 7.91 -18.07 -10.05
C GLY A 53 8.44 -17.01 -9.09
N ALA A 54 8.66 -15.79 -9.54
CA ALA A 54 9.11 -14.71 -8.68
C ALA A 54 7.94 -14.10 -7.90
N LYS A 55 8.16 -13.92 -6.60
CA LYS A 55 7.19 -13.27 -5.71
C LYS A 55 7.20 -11.76 -5.93
N PHE A 56 6.04 -11.15 -5.83
CA PHE A 56 5.92 -9.70 -5.84
C PHE A 56 4.92 -9.22 -4.79
N PHE A 57 5.13 -8.01 -4.33
CA PHE A 57 4.21 -7.25 -3.50
C PHE A 57 3.91 -5.93 -4.21
N PHE A 58 2.67 -5.54 -4.20
CA PHE A 58 2.23 -4.28 -4.78
C PHE A 58 1.36 -3.50 -3.80
N THR A 59 1.54 -2.19 -3.78
CA THR A 59 0.65 -1.29 -3.06
C THR A 59 0.48 0.03 -3.81
N THR A 60 -0.72 0.59 -3.76
CA THR A 60 -1.01 1.94 -4.26
C THR A 60 -0.79 3.00 -3.17
N MET A 61 -0.58 2.57 -1.93
CA MET A 61 -0.24 3.45 -0.81
C MET A 61 1.22 3.86 -0.86
N GLY A 62 1.61 4.90 -0.18
CA GLY A 62 3.00 5.35 -0.12
C GLY A 62 3.18 6.85 -0.04
N HIS A 63 2.12 7.60 0.25
CA HIS A 63 2.28 9.01 0.63
C HIS A 63 3.26 9.11 1.80
N PRO A 64 4.13 10.13 1.85
CA PRO A 64 5.10 10.24 2.95
C PRO A 64 4.48 10.12 4.35
N GLU A 65 3.30 10.67 4.55
CA GLU A 65 2.60 10.56 5.83
C GLU A 65 2.04 9.15 6.13
N ASP A 66 1.90 8.29 5.13
CA ASP A 66 1.47 6.91 5.37
C ASP A 66 2.54 6.14 6.17
N PHE A 67 3.81 6.52 6.00
CA PHE A 67 4.91 5.91 6.75
C PHE A 67 4.90 6.28 8.24
N ASP A 68 4.11 7.25 8.66
CA ASP A 68 3.88 7.56 10.06
C ASP A 68 2.91 6.56 10.71
N GLN A 69 2.18 5.78 9.90
CA GLN A 69 1.25 4.76 10.39
C GLN A 69 1.98 3.46 10.65
N GLU A 70 1.99 3.01 11.90
CA GLU A 70 2.67 1.79 12.29
C GLU A 70 2.20 0.55 11.51
N PRO A 71 0.89 0.35 11.27
CA PRO A 71 0.44 -0.77 10.45
C PRO A 71 0.99 -0.75 9.02
N PHE A 72 1.16 0.42 8.42
CA PHE A 72 1.73 0.54 7.09
C PHE A 72 3.23 0.21 7.09
N GLN A 73 3.96 0.65 8.11
CA GLN A 73 5.37 0.28 8.28
C GLN A 73 5.53 -1.24 8.39
N HIS A 74 4.70 -1.89 9.19
CA HIS A 74 4.71 -3.34 9.34
C HIS A 74 4.39 -4.05 8.02
N LEU A 75 3.41 -3.55 7.27
CA LEU A 75 3.05 -4.11 5.98
C LEU A 75 4.24 -4.11 5.01
N VAL A 76 4.94 -2.98 4.90
CA VAL A 76 6.08 -2.81 3.99
C VAL A 76 7.25 -3.71 4.41
N ILE A 77 7.61 -3.71 5.69
CA ILE A 77 8.71 -4.52 6.20
C ILE A 77 8.42 -6.02 6.06
N ASN A 78 7.20 -6.43 6.39
CA ASN A 78 6.79 -7.83 6.22
C ASN A 78 6.82 -8.25 4.75
N ALA A 79 6.38 -7.36 3.86
CA ALA A 79 6.41 -7.62 2.43
C ALA A 79 7.84 -7.80 1.90
N MET A 80 8.78 -6.97 2.36
CA MET A 80 10.19 -7.09 1.99
C MET A 80 10.77 -8.44 2.40
N HIS A 81 10.50 -8.89 3.62
CA HIS A 81 10.96 -10.21 4.09
C HIS A 81 10.33 -11.33 3.27
N TRP A 82 9.03 -11.24 3.01
CA TRP A 82 8.32 -12.28 2.25
C TRP A 82 8.84 -12.39 0.81
N VAL A 83 9.02 -11.26 0.12
CA VAL A 83 9.55 -11.24 -1.26
C VAL A 83 10.97 -11.82 -1.30
N ALA A 84 11.78 -11.51 -0.28
CA ALA A 84 13.15 -12.03 -0.18
C ALA A 84 13.21 -13.51 0.26
N GLY A 85 12.08 -14.15 0.55
CA GLY A 85 12.05 -15.53 1.04
C GLY A 85 12.57 -15.67 2.46
N LYS A 86 12.56 -14.60 3.24
CA LYS A 86 13.03 -14.59 4.63
C LYS A 86 11.85 -14.66 5.60
N LYS A 87 12.14 -15.19 6.79
CA LYS A 87 11.12 -15.29 7.84
C LYS A 87 10.66 -13.89 8.28
N ILE A 88 9.35 -13.71 8.32
CA ILE A 88 8.75 -12.46 8.77
C ILE A 88 8.94 -12.32 10.28
N PRO A 89 9.51 -11.20 10.78
CA PRO A 89 9.66 -10.97 12.21
C PRO A 89 8.32 -10.91 12.93
N LYS A 90 8.17 -11.66 14.02
CA LYS A 90 6.91 -11.69 14.79
C LYS A 90 6.69 -10.42 15.64
N ASN A 91 7.77 -9.87 16.15
CA ASN A 91 7.74 -8.74 17.10
C ASN A 91 8.68 -7.62 16.63
N TRP A 92 8.45 -7.14 15.42
CA TRP A 92 9.26 -6.02 14.94
C TRP A 92 8.87 -4.75 15.70
N ALA A 93 9.83 -4.18 16.43
CA ALA A 93 9.67 -2.96 17.20
C ALA A 93 10.52 -1.79 16.67
N GLY A 94 11.07 -1.93 15.47
CA GLY A 94 11.85 -0.87 14.84
C GLY A 94 10.99 0.32 14.44
N LYS A 95 11.60 1.50 14.48
CA LYS A 95 10.99 2.71 13.94
C LYS A 95 11.66 3.06 12.62
N ILE A 96 10.87 3.36 11.61
CA ILE A 96 11.41 3.96 10.40
C ILE A 96 11.62 5.45 10.70
N ASN A 97 12.88 5.81 10.91
CA ASN A 97 13.26 7.18 11.28
C ASN A 97 13.64 7.99 10.02
N ILE A 98 12.82 7.85 8.98
CA ILE A 98 13.02 8.60 7.74
C ILE A 98 11.96 9.68 7.67
N ASN A 99 12.41 10.93 7.78
CA ASN A 99 11.52 12.06 7.55
C ASN A 99 11.64 12.48 6.08
N VAL A 100 10.61 12.15 5.30
CA VAL A 100 10.53 12.59 3.90
C VAL A 100 9.61 13.80 3.86
N PRO A 101 10.14 15.01 3.62
CA PRO A 101 9.30 16.20 3.55
C PRO A 101 8.34 16.08 2.36
N TYR A 102 7.06 16.21 2.64
CA TYR A 102 6.04 16.23 1.60
C TYR A 102 6.02 17.61 0.95
N ARG A 103 6.25 17.66 -0.35
CA ARG A 103 6.29 18.92 -1.12
C ARG A 103 5.02 19.16 -1.93
N GLY A 104 4.06 18.22 -1.90
CA GLY A 104 2.85 18.29 -2.69
C GLY A 104 3.08 18.04 -4.18
N ILE A 105 2.01 18.12 -4.94
CA ILE A 105 2.08 18.04 -6.40
C ILE A 105 2.30 19.45 -6.92
N VAL A 106 3.42 19.68 -7.58
CA VAL A 106 3.71 20.95 -8.23
C VAL A 106 3.21 20.85 -9.67
N SER A 107 1.99 21.31 -9.90
CA SER A 107 1.33 21.20 -11.21
C SER A 107 2.11 21.92 -12.33
N SER A 108 2.91 22.90 -11.98
CA SER A 108 3.74 23.63 -12.95
C SER A 108 4.88 22.81 -13.53
N THR A 109 5.21 21.66 -12.95
CA THR A 109 6.25 20.77 -13.47
C THR A 109 5.70 19.69 -14.39
N ILE A 110 4.39 19.55 -14.49
CA ILE A 110 3.71 18.62 -15.39
C ILE A 110 3.28 19.40 -16.63
N LYS A 111 4.15 19.48 -17.58
CA LYS A 111 3.84 20.06 -18.88
C LYS A 111 3.73 18.96 -19.93
#